data_6eb74e76e79f4ff67533ed2cc68d49aa
#
_entry.id   6eb74e76e79f4ff67533ed2cc68d49aa
#
_cell.length_a   1.000
_cell.length_b   1.000
_cell.length_c   1.000
_cell.angle_alpha   90.00
_cell.angle_beta   90.00
_cell.angle_gamma   90.00
#
_symmetry.space_group_name_H-M   'P 1'
#
loop_
_entity.id
_entity.type
_entity.pdbx_description
1 polymer ?
#
loop_
_entity_poly.entity_id
_entity_poly.type
_entity_poly.pdbx_seq_one_letter_code
_entity_poly.pdbx_strand_id
1 'polypeptide(L)'
;VGIGVALNKGYSAFLVPIIKQLQSTPIISWILLALIWLKLWMIPIFILFLNNFPIITINVYEGFLGIDKNLIEMSNFYKVSIIQKIRHLYIPSIVSNILASTTIILSSSFKIVVMAEVISKIDVGIGASINYAWINIETEKILAWTILVIFLGLSIEKIINGILKKKLGRYYA
;
A
#
# COMPACT_ATOMS: atom_id res chain seq x y z
N VAL A 1 -13.05 -4.50 -0.07
CA VAL A 1 -13.53 -3.12 -0.32
C VAL A 1 -13.39 -2.76 -1.79
N GLY A 2 -12.18 -2.79 -2.40
CA GLY A 2 -11.94 -2.37 -3.78
C GLY A 2 -12.87 -3.01 -4.83
N ILE A 3 -13.07 -4.33 -4.78
CA ILE A 3 -14.01 -5.03 -5.69
C ILE A 3 -15.45 -4.59 -5.43
N GLY A 4 -15.87 -4.46 -4.17
CA GLY A 4 -17.22 -4.01 -3.83
C GLY A 4 -17.52 -2.58 -4.31
N VAL A 5 -16.52 -1.70 -4.23
CA VAL A 5 -16.59 -0.33 -4.78
C VAL A 5 -16.70 -0.35 -6.31
N ALA A 6 -15.99 -1.27 -6.98
CA ALA A 6 -16.01 -1.37 -8.44
C ALA A 6 -17.33 -1.92 -9.02
N LEU A 7 -18.02 -2.80 -8.27
CA LEU A 7 -19.27 -3.43 -8.72
C LEU A 7 -20.49 -2.50 -8.68
N ASN A 8 -20.46 -1.44 -7.90
CA ASN A 8 -21.60 -0.53 -7.73
C ASN A 8 -21.22 0.91 -8.01
N LYS A 9 -21.77 1.49 -9.08
CA LYS A 9 -21.49 2.87 -9.51
C LYS A 9 -21.83 3.92 -8.44
N GLY A 10 -22.86 3.73 -7.65
CA GLY A 10 -23.23 4.64 -6.57
C GLY A 10 -22.18 4.64 -5.45
N TYR A 11 -21.74 3.45 -5.03
CA TYR A 11 -20.67 3.33 -4.03
C TYR A 11 -19.34 3.86 -4.54
N SER A 12 -18.99 3.65 -5.81
CA SER A 12 -17.76 4.17 -6.38
C SER A 12 -17.77 5.68 -6.46
N ALA A 13 -18.87 6.29 -6.87
CA ALA A 13 -19.00 7.76 -6.96
C ALA A 13 -18.83 8.44 -5.59
N PHE A 14 -19.23 7.79 -4.51
CA PHE A 14 -19.11 8.33 -3.16
C PHE A 14 -17.77 7.99 -2.49
N LEU A 15 -17.35 6.72 -2.54
CA LEU A 15 -16.19 6.24 -1.76
C LEU A 15 -14.85 6.55 -2.43
N VAL A 16 -14.77 6.55 -3.77
CA VAL A 16 -13.49 6.79 -4.47
C VAL A 16 -12.93 8.18 -4.17
N PRO A 17 -13.71 9.28 -4.21
CA PRO A 17 -13.21 10.59 -3.83
C PRO A 17 -12.70 10.65 -2.39
N ILE A 18 -13.42 10.04 -1.44
CA ILE A 18 -13.00 10.00 -0.03
C ILE A 18 -11.69 9.25 0.14
N ILE A 19 -11.54 8.09 -0.51
CA ILE A 19 -10.32 7.29 -0.45
C ILE A 19 -9.15 8.04 -1.09
N LYS A 20 -9.36 8.72 -2.21
CA LYS A 20 -8.35 9.58 -2.84
C LYS A 20 -7.95 10.75 -1.95
N GLN A 21 -8.89 11.34 -1.20
CA GLN A 21 -8.60 12.40 -0.25
C GLN A 21 -7.70 11.92 0.90
N LEU A 22 -7.88 10.67 1.38
CA LEU A 22 -6.98 10.08 2.36
C LEU A 22 -5.53 9.98 1.85
N GLN A 23 -5.32 9.69 0.57
CA GLN A 23 -3.98 9.68 -0.05
C GLN A 23 -3.35 11.07 -0.15
N SER A 24 -4.18 12.10 -0.34
CA SER A 24 -3.72 13.48 -0.49
C SER A 24 -3.37 14.14 0.85
N THR A 25 -3.80 13.55 1.96
CA THR A 25 -3.54 14.09 3.29
C THR A 25 -2.09 13.84 3.70
N PRO A 26 -1.35 14.85 4.19
CA PRO A 26 0.02 14.68 4.64
C PRO A 26 0.12 13.62 5.76
N ILE A 27 1.03 12.67 5.60
CA ILE A 27 1.23 11.57 6.57
C ILE A 27 1.53 12.09 7.97
N ILE A 28 2.27 13.20 8.06
CA ILE A 28 2.63 13.82 9.34
C ILE A 28 1.38 14.21 10.15
N SER A 29 0.33 14.69 9.50
CA SER A 29 -0.92 15.04 10.17
C SER A 29 -1.58 13.82 10.82
N TRP A 30 -1.55 12.67 10.13
CA TRP A 30 -2.04 11.42 10.68
C TRP A 30 -1.21 10.90 11.84
N ILE A 31 0.12 11.07 11.80
CA ILE A 31 1.01 10.68 12.91
C ILE A 31 0.68 11.52 14.15
N LEU A 32 0.52 12.84 13.99
CA LEU A 32 0.20 13.74 15.10
C LEU A 32 -1.17 13.44 15.73
N LEU A 33 -2.18 13.14 14.91
CA LEU A 33 -3.48 12.69 15.40
C LEU A 33 -3.39 11.35 16.13
N ALA A 34 -2.62 10.41 15.58
CA ALA A 34 -2.41 9.10 16.18
C ALA A 34 -1.73 9.18 17.55
N LEU A 35 -0.82 10.14 17.75
CA LEU A 35 -0.17 10.41 19.05
C LEU A 35 -1.17 10.78 20.14
N ILE A 36 -2.30 11.40 19.79
CA ILE A 36 -3.36 11.78 20.74
C ILE A 36 -4.25 10.59 21.07
N TRP A 37 -4.52 9.72 20.11
CA TRP A 37 -5.55 8.67 20.22
C TRP A 37 -5.01 7.28 20.57
N LEU A 38 -3.75 7.01 20.18
CA LEU A 38 -3.19 5.65 20.21
C LEU A 38 -1.98 5.54 21.13
N LYS A 39 -1.71 4.31 21.58
CA LYS A 39 -0.44 3.98 22.25
C LYS A 39 0.71 4.04 21.25
N LEU A 40 1.90 4.47 21.68
CA LEU A 40 3.07 4.70 20.82
C LEU A 40 3.37 3.53 19.88
N TRP A 41 3.37 2.30 20.37
CA TRP A 41 3.67 1.11 19.57
C TRP A 41 2.63 0.81 18.48
N MET A 42 1.40 1.34 18.58
CA MET A 42 0.34 1.16 17.58
C MET A 42 0.44 2.15 16.44
N ILE A 43 1.15 3.27 16.63
CA ILE A 43 1.21 4.36 15.65
C ILE A 43 1.78 3.91 14.30
N PRO A 44 2.95 3.24 14.21
CA PRO A 44 3.47 2.79 12.92
C PRO A 44 2.52 1.85 12.18
N ILE A 45 1.83 0.96 12.91
CA ILE A 45 0.87 0.02 12.32
C ILE A 45 -0.34 0.77 11.75
N PHE A 46 -0.87 1.72 12.51
CA PHE A 46 -2.01 2.55 12.10
C PHE A 46 -1.68 3.40 10.87
N ILE A 47 -0.51 4.03 10.85
CA ILE A 47 -0.05 4.85 9.73
C ILE A 47 0.17 3.99 8.48
N LEU A 48 0.76 2.80 8.62
CA LEU A 48 0.87 1.84 7.52
C LEU A 48 -0.48 1.48 6.93
N PHE A 49 -1.45 1.19 7.79
CA PHE A 49 -2.81 0.87 7.35
C PHE A 49 -3.43 2.04 6.59
N LEU A 50 -3.40 3.25 7.15
CA LEU A 50 -3.97 4.45 6.53
C LEU A 50 -3.33 4.78 5.18
N ASN A 51 -2.02 4.57 5.04
CA ASN A 51 -1.31 4.84 3.79
C ASN A 51 -1.59 3.76 2.73
N ASN A 52 -1.55 2.49 3.12
CA ASN A 52 -1.59 1.38 2.18
C ASN A 52 -3.02 1.00 1.76
N PHE A 53 -4.00 1.15 2.65
CA PHE A 53 -5.40 0.84 2.37
C PHE A 53 -5.96 1.61 1.16
N PRO A 54 -5.80 2.94 1.05
CA PRO A 54 -6.23 3.68 -0.12
C PRO A 54 -5.52 3.22 -1.41
N ILE A 55 -4.21 3.01 -1.35
CA ILE A 55 -3.41 2.60 -2.52
C ILE A 55 -3.93 1.28 -3.07
N ILE A 56 -4.09 0.26 -2.22
CA ILE A 56 -4.61 -1.04 -2.64
C ILE A 56 -6.03 -0.90 -3.19
N THR A 57 -6.88 -0.14 -2.50
CA THR A 57 -8.30 -0.01 -2.89
C THR A 57 -8.45 0.64 -4.25
N ILE A 58 -7.72 1.73 -4.51
CA ILE A 58 -7.77 2.43 -5.79
C ILE A 58 -7.16 1.57 -6.91
N ASN A 59 -6.02 0.91 -6.70
CA ASN A 59 -5.44 0.05 -7.72
C ASN A 59 -6.33 -1.15 -8.08
N VAL A 60 -7.03 -1.73 -7.10
CA VAL A 60 -8.03 -2.78 -7.37
C VAL A 60 -9.22 -2.21 -8.16
N TYR A 61 -9.69 -1.02 -7.79
CA TYR A 61 -10.77 -0.32 -8.50
C TYR A 61 -10.40 0.00 -9.95
N GLU A 62 -9.22 0.58 -10.18
CA GLU A 62 -8.73 0.91 -11.51
C GLU A 62 -8.45 -0.35 -12.35
N GLY A 63 -7.92 -1.40 -11.73
CA GLY A 63 -7.76 -2.70 -12.38
C GLY A 63 -9.08 -3.32 -12.84
N PHE A 64 -10.14 -3.12 -12.07
CA PHE A 64 -11.48 -3.56 -12.44
C PHE A 64 -12.05 -2.74 -13.62
N LEU A 65 -11.84 -1.43 -13.61
CA LEU A 65 -12.28 -0.55 -14.72
C LEU A 65 -11.51 -0.81 -16.03
N GLY A 66 -10.28 -1.31 -15.93
CA GLY A 66 -9.44 -1.68 -17.07
C GLY A 66 -9.82 -3.00 -17.75
N ILE A 67 -10.81 -3.72 -17.24
CA ILE A 67 -11.26 -4.99 -17.85
C ILE A 67 -11.97 -4.70 -19.18
N ASP A 68 -11.62 -5.46 -20.23
CA ASP A 68 -12.24 -5.32 -21.53
C ASP A 68 -13.76 -5.52 -21.43
N LYS A 69 -14.50 -4.51 -21.90
CA LYS A 69 -15.96 -4.51 -21.92
C LYS A 69 -16.53 -5.65 -22.74
N ASN A 70 -15.85 -6.04 -23.84
CA ASN A 70 -16.27 -7.15 -24.67
C ASN A 70 -16.29 -8.47 -23.89
N LEU A 71 -15.30 -8.70 -23.01
CA LEU A 71 -15.29 -9.88 -22.15
C LEU A 71 -16.42 -9.87 -21.14
N ILE A 72 -16.78 -8.70 -20.62
CA ILE A 72 -17.91 -8.55 -19.70
C ILE A 72 -19.21 -8.81 -20.43
N GLU A 73 -19.41 -8.25 -21.63
CA GLU A 73 -20.60 -8.45 -22.46
C GLU A 73 -20.75 -9.92 -22.88
N MET A 74 -19.67 -10.55 -23.33
CA MET A 74 -19.64 -11.97 -23.66
C MET A 74 -20.05 -12.83 -22.45
N SER A 75 -19.51 -12.54 -21.27
CA SER A 75 -19.86 -13.25 -20.04
C SER A 75 -21.35 -13.08 -19.65
N ASN A 76 -21.94 -11.92 -19.97
CA ASN A 76 -23.36 -11.66 -19.75
C ASN A 76 -24.22 -12.43 -20.77
N PHE A 77 -23.81 -12.46 -22.04
CA PHE A 77 -24.49 -13.19 -23.12
C PHE A 77 -24.59 -14.67 -22.81
N TYR A 78 -23.48 -15.28 -22.34
CA TYR A 78 -23.48 -16.71 -21.95
C TYR A 78 -24.09 -16.96 -20.56
N LYS A 79 -24.66 -15.92 -19.89
CA LYS A 79 -25.30 -16.04 -18.56
C LYS A 79 -24.37 -16.65 -17.51
N VAL A 80 -23.06 -16.36 -17.58
CA VAL A 80 -22.07 -16.85 -16.62
C VAL A 80 -22.44 -16.33 -15.23
N SER A 81 -22.40 -17.19 -14.20
CA SER A 81 -22.72 -16.80 -12.84
C SER A 81 -21.75 -15.76 -12.31
N ILE A 82 -22.20 -14.90 -11.39
CA ILE A 82 -21.35 -13.84 -10.81
C ILE A 82 -20.10 -14.40 -10.11
N ILE A 83 -20.20 -15.55 -9.47
CA ILE A 83 -19.08 -16.23 -8.82
C ILE A 83 -18.02 -16.65 -9.84
N GLN A 84 -18.46 -17.21 -10.97
CA GLN A 84 -17.55 -17.59 -12.06
C GLN A 84 -16.91 -16.37 -12.72
N LYS A 85 -17.65 -15.27 -12.90
CA LYS A 85 -17.09 -14.00 -13.39
C LYS A 85 -16.02 -13.45 -12.45
N ILE A 86 -16.28 -13.46 -11.14
CA ILE A 86 -15.29 -13.03 -10.15
C ILE A 86 -14.04 -13.90 -10.25
N ARG A 87 -14.18 -15.21 -10.27
CA ARG A 87 -13.05 -16.14 -10.21
C ARG A 87 -12.24 -16.21 -11.51
N HIS A 88 -12.89 -16.15 -12.67
CA HIS A 88 -12.24 -16.40 -13.96
C HIS A 88 -12.03 -15.15 -14.82
N LEU A 89 -12.72 -14.05 -14.53
CA LEU A 89 -12.57 -12.81 -15.26
C LEU A 89 -11.99 -11.70 -14.38
N TYR A 90 -12.63 -11.38 -13.27
CA TYR A 90 -12.25 -10.20 -12.47
C TYR A 90 -10.94 -10.41 -11.68
N ILE A 91 -10.80 -11.52 -10.96
CA ILE A 91 -9.58 -11.78 -10.16
C ILE A 91 -8.34 -11.87 -11.06
N PRO A 92 -8.29 -12.65 -12.16
CA PRO A 92 -7.11 -12.71 -13.02
C PRO A 92 -6.74 -11.36 -13.62
N SER A 93 -7.73 -10.57 -14.06
CA SER A 93 -7.51 -9.26 -14.67
C SER A 93 -6.93 -8.23 -13.66
N ILE A 94 -7.29 -8.34 -12.38
CA ILE A 94 -6.84 -7.41 -11.34
C ILE A 94 -5.49 -7.83 -10.73
N VAL A 95 -5.12 -9.11 -10.83
CA VAL A 95 -3.89 -9.65 -10.18
C VAL A 95 -2.64 -8.88 -10.57
N SER A 96 -2.47 -8.50 -11.84
CA SER A 96 -1.33 -7.71 -12.30
C SER A 96 -1.25 -6.34 -11.60
N ASN A 97 -2.37 -5.66 -11.44
CA ASN A 97 -2.45 -4.36 -10.75
C ASN A 97 -2.21 -4.50 -9.24
N ILE A 98 -2.73 -5.57 -8.63
CA ILE A 98 -2.44 -5.86 -7.21
C ILE A 98 -0.95 -6.12 -7.00
N LEU A 99 -0.31 -6.89 -7.88
CA LEU A 99 1.12 -7.19 -7.76
C LEU A 99 1.99 -5.93 -7.97
N ALA A 100 1.64 -5.09 -8.93
CA ALA A 100 2.29 -3.79 -9.13
C ALA A 100 2.15 -2.90 -7.89
N SER A 101 0.95 -2.79 -7.34
CA SER A 101 0.68 -2.04 -6.10
C SER A 101 1.48 -2.58 -4.92
N THR A 102 1.57 -3.90 -4.78
CA THR A 102 2.30 -4.55 -3.69
C THR A 102 3.77 -4.13 -3.68
N THR A 103 4.40 -4.01 -4.85
CA THR A 103 5.78 -3.53 -4.95
C THR A 103 5.92 -2.09 -4.44
N ILE A 104 5.05 -1.20 -4.88
CA ILE A 104 5.05 0.22 -4.46
C ILE A 104 4.83 0.33 -2.95
N ILE A 105 3.86 -0.39 -2.41
CA ILE A 105 3.49 -0.39 -1.00
C ILE A 105 4.66 -0.86 -0.14
N LEU A 106 5.26 -1.99 -0.48
CA LEU A 106 6.34 -2.57 0.34
C LEU A 106 7.59 -1.68 0.33
N SER A 107 7.93 -1.07 -0.82
CA SER A 107 9.05 -0.12 -0.92
C SER A 107 8.81 1.15 -0.10
N SER A 108 7.58 1.66 -0.06
CA SER A 108 7.23 2.88 0.69
C SER A 108 6.99 2.60 2.18
N SER A 109 6.42 1.46 2.52
CA SER A 109 6.04 1.11 3.90
C SER A 109 7.19 1.18 4.87
N PHE A 110 8.37 0.70 4.48
CA PHE A 110 9.55 0.73 5.32
C PHE A 110 9.95 2.17 5.71
N LYS A 111 9.95 3.08 4.74
CA LYS A 111 10.25 4.50 4.97
C LYS A 111 9.22 5.17 5.89
N ILE A 112 7.95 4.82 5.68
CA ILE A 112 6.82 5.34 6.47
C ILE A 112 6.92 4.88 7.93
N VAL A 113 7.27 3.61 8.18
CA VAL A 113 7.47 3.09 9.54
C VAL A 113 8.57 3.85 10.25
N VAL A 114 9.75 3.98 9.62
CA VAL A 114 10.88 4.72 10.20
C VAL A 114 10.49 6.17 10.50
N MET A 115 9.78 6.84 9.58
CA MET A 115 9.29 8.19 9.79
C MET A 115 8.31 8.26 10.98
N ALA A 116 7.38 7.31 11.08
CA ALA A 116 6.43 7.24 12.19
C ALA A 116 7.12 7.01 13.52
N GLU A 117 8.13 6.12 13.58
CA GLU A 117 8.95 5.88 14.77
C GLU A 117 9.70 7.14 15.23
N VAL A 118 10.34 7.87 14.30
CA VAL A 118 11.06 9.12 14.61
C VAL A 118 10.13 10.15 15.23
N ILE A 119 8.97 10.38 14.62
CA ILE A 119 8.04 11.43 15.05
C ILE A 119 7.32 11.04 16.35
N SER A 120 6.95 9.78 16.49
CA SER A 120 6.26 9.29 17.69
C SER A 120 7.19 9.05 18.88
N LYS A 121 8.51 9.19 18.68
CA LYS A 121 9.53 9.01 19.74
C LYS A 121 9.40 7.66 20.45
N ILE A 122 9.24 6.60 19.68
CA ILE A 122 9.22 5.23 20.21
C ILE A 122 10.63 4.88 20.70
N ASP A 123 10.72 4.11 21.78
CA ASP A 123 12.00 3.78 22.42
C ASP A 123 12.79 2.69 21.69
N VAL A 124 12.16 1.94 20.77
CA VAL A 124 12.79 0.80 20.08
C VAL A 124 12.52 0.89 18.58
N GLY A 125 13.56 0.74 17.78
CA GLY A 125 13.47 0.73 16.32
C GLY A 125 14.57 1.55 15.64
N ILE A 126 14.59 1.52 14.32
CA ILE A 126 15.56 2.32 13.54
C ILE A 126 15.24 3.81 13.70
N GLY A 127 13.97 4.19 13.69
CA GLY A 127 13.53 5.55 13.90
C GLY A 127 13.88 6.07 15.30
N ALA A 128 13.79 5.21 16.32
CA ALA A 128 14.24 5.54 17.67
C ALA A 128 15.74 5.88 17.70
N SER A 129 16.58 5.10 17.03
CA SER A 129 18.03 5.34 16.94
C SER A 129 18.35 6.64 16.20
N ILE A 130 17.62 6.95 15.13
CA ILE A 130 17.73 8.23 14.40
C ILE A 130 17.32 9.40 15.31
N ASN A 131 16.21 9.27 16.05
CA ASN A 131 15.72 10.30 16.95
C ASN A 131 16.72 10.55 18.09
N TYR A 132 17.31 9.48 18.66
CA TYR A 132 18.34 9.60 19.69
C TYR A 132 19.57 10.35 19.16
N ALA A 133 20.06 9.97 17.97
CA ALA A 133 21.19 10.67 17.34
C ALA A 133 20.87 12.14 17.03
N TRP A 134 19.63 12.45 16.65
CA TRP A 134 19.18 13.82 16.42
C TRP A 134 19.18 14.66 17.70
N ILE A 135 18.64 14.13 18.81
CA ILE A 135 18.63 14.82 20.11
C ILE A 135 20.03 15.12 20.62
N ASN A 136 20.98 14.21 20.38
CA ASN A 136 22.39 14.39 20.79
C ASN A 136 23.23 15.14 19.75
N ILE A 137 22.63 15.60 18.64
CA ILE A 137 23.33 16.37 17.57
C ILE A 137 24.45 15.51 16.92
N GLU A 138 24.29 14.18 16.90
CA GLU A 138 25.27 13.24 16.35
C GLU A 138 25.02 13.03 14.84
N THR A 139 25.43 14.02 14.02
CA THR A 139 25.18 14.02 12.56
C THR A 139 25.72 12.77 11.88
N GLU A 140 26.87 12.25 12.30
CA GLU A 140 27.48 11.04 11.75
C GLU A 140 26.58 9.80 11.92
N LYS A 141 25.95 9.66 13.10
CA LYS A 141 25.02 8.55 13.36
C LYS A 141 23.73 8.70 12.57
N ILE A 142 23.22 9.92 12.40
CA ILE A 142 22.04 10.16 11.54
C ILE A 142 22.34 9.74 10.11
N LEU A 143 23.49 10.12 9.56
CA LEU A 143 23.91 9.72 8.22
C LEU A 143 24.08 8.20 8.10
N ALA A 144 24.72 7.56 9.09
CA ALA A 144 24.91 6.10 9.11
C ALA A 144 23.57 5.36 9.11
N TRP A 145 22.63 5.76 9.96
CA TRP A 145 21.28 5.18 9.99
C TRP A 145 20.52 5.43 8.69
N THR A 146 20.66 6.61 8.07
CA THR A 146 20.04 6.94 6.79
C THR A 146 20.55 6.02 5.67
N ILE A 147 21.88 5.81 5.59
CA ILE A 147 22.47 4.88 4.63
C ILE A 147 21.96 3.46 4.85
N LEU A 148 21.86 3.01 6.10
CA LEU A 148 21.33 1.70 6.45
C LEU A 148 19.86 1.55 6.00
N VAL A 149 19.03 2.56 6.25
CA VAL A 149 17.61 2.57 5.80
C VAL A 149 17.52 2.48 4.28
N ILE A 150 18.35 3.23 3.55
CA ILE A 150 18.40 3.16 2.07
C ILE A 150 18.78 1.75 1.62
N PHE A 151 19.85 1.19 2.19
CA PHE A 151 20.31 -0.15 1.83
C PHE A 151 19.27 -1.24 2.10
N LEU A 152 18.63 -1.19 3.27
CA LEU A 152 17.55 -2.12 3.62
C LEU A 152 16.35 -1.96 2.67
N GLY A 153 15.94 -0.72 2.38
CA GLY A 153 14.84 -0.45 1.45
C GLY A 153 15.11 -1.02 0.06
N LEU A 154 16.29 -0.78 -0.50
CA LEU A 154 16.69 -1.31 -1.82
C LEU A 154 16.76 -2.85 -1.81
N SER A 155 17.25 -3.44 -0.71
CA SER A 155 17.34 -4.90 -0.56
C SER A 155 15.94 -5.54 -0.54
N ILE A 156 15.03 -4.98 0.24
CA ILE A 156 13.63 -5.41 0.31
C ILE A 156 12.98 -5.31 -1.07
N GLU A 157 13.13 -4.18 -1.74
CA GLU A 157 12.58 -3.96 -3.09
C GLU A 157 13.10 -4.98 -4.10
N LYS A 158 14.40 -5.25 -4.11
CA LYS A 158 15.03 -6.24 -5.00
C LYS A 158 14.51 -7.65 -4.75
N ILE A 159 14.38 -8.05 -3.47
CA ILE A 159 13.86 -9.36 -3.09
C ILE A 159 12.41 -9.51 -3.55
N ILE A 160 11.57 -8.50 -3.28
CA ILE A 160 10.16 -8.53 -3.64
C ILE A 160 9.98 -8.59 -5.16
N ASN A 161 10.70 -7.73 -5.90
CA ASN A 161 10.65 -7.73 -7.36
C ASN A 161 11.11 -9.08 -7.94
N GLY A 162 12.10 -9.73 -7.34
CA GLY A 162 12.54 -11.08 -7.72
C GLY A 162 11.45 -12.14 -7.52
N ILE A 163 10.77 -12.11 -6.37
CA ILE A 163 9.67 -13.03 -6.05
C ILE A 163 8.48 -12.79 -6.98
N LEU A 164 8.12 -11.53 -7.21
CA LEU A 164 7.00 -11.16 -8.06
C LEU A 164 7.23 -11.54 -9.52
N LYS A 165 8.42 -11.27 -10.08
CA LYS A 165 8.78 -11.70 -11.44
C LYS A 165 8.68 -13.22 -11.61
N LYS A 166 9.14 -14.00 -10.63
CA LYS A 166 9.04 -15.46 -10.66
C LYS A 166 7.60 -15.97 -10.62
N LYS A 167 6.70 -15.29 -9.90
CA LYS A 167 5.27 -15.63 -9.85
C LYS A 167 4.52 -15.15 -11.09
N LEU A 168 4.81 -13.94 -11.59
CA LEU A 168 4.18 -13.39 -12.81
C LEU A 168 4.55 -14.18 -14.06
N GLY A 169 5.81 -14.59 -14.22
CA GLY A 169 6.23 -15.46 -15.33
C GLY A 169 5.46 -16.78 -15.39
N ARG A 170 4.89 -17.22 -14.28
CA ARG A 170 4.04 -18.43 -14.18
C ARG A 170 2.57 -18.18 -14.56
N TYR A 171 2.13 -16.91 -14.57
CA TYR A 171 0.76 -16.52 -14.92
C TYR A 171 0.61 -16.11 -16.39
N TYR A 172 1.73 -15.77 -17.07
CA TYR A 172 1.76 -15.36 -18.48
C TYR A 172 2.40 -16.42 -19.39
N ALA A 173 2.90 -17.56 -18.85
CA ALA A 173 3.29 -18.75 -19.57
C ALA A 173 2.15 -19.80 -19.58
#